data_6dab39584871526a6ea1fdba803982e0
#
_entry.id   6dab39584871526a6ea1fdba803982e0
#
_cell.length_a   1.000
_cell.length_b   1.000
_cell.length_c   1.000
_cell.angle_alpha   90.00
_cell.angle_beta   90.00
_cell.angle_gamma   90.00
#
_symmetry.space_group_name_H-M   'P 1'
#
loop_
_entity.id
_entity.type
_entity.pdbx_description
1 polymer ?
#
loop_
_entity_poly.entity_id
_entity_poly.type
_entity_poly.pdbx_seq_one_letter_code
_entity_poly.pdbx_strand_id
1 'polypeptide(L)'
;MKVSLIFPKPPDKEGIFLNTVKEAEKYVKEKIDFYGFPPMGILYLATYLTENNFDTSIYDQFARGTSINETLQWIKQEDPDILGFSTITTSGTGISSAEIAKRVKEEINPNVKIIFGNYHATFNDIRILNKYPFIDACIRGEGENTLLEITEKTEKGHSFEDIRGVSYRSNGRIIRNEDRPLIENIDTLPIPNRKLLGNVQYKSEVEGLDISLGSFTTASSSRGCAFQCTFCSSAMFWGRWRPRSPKNIVEELSLLENQGYQNLYWVDDNFTISKKRLMELSYLIRKEKIDINWMAEGRVNQSSRELLTAMKHMGCKIISYGVESGSQRVLDWYNKRITLNQVYDAIRNSKKVGIDIILANFIVGAPIETREEIIDTFNLALNLDIDFPQFHILGIIPGNWIWDQMVDEKRIDPDECWEVGTAILNIPLSELMLRIKDAHRKFMQRPRYISRQIYKILKSRYRQKAFLYNIKNIQRWDIWNRWKPFWG
;
A
#
# COMPACT_ATOMS: atom_id res chain seq x y z
N MET A 1 4.97 -19.23 24.21
CA MET A 1 4.10 -19.36 23.05
C MET A 1 4.71 -18.63 21.87
N LYS A 2 4.59 -19.18 20.64
CA LYS A 2 5.20 -18.63 19.43
C LYS A 2 4.14 -18.12 18.44
N VAL A 3 4.33 -16.91 17.94
CA VAL A 3 3.44 -16.27 16.95
C VAL A 3 4.21 -16.01 15.66
N SER A 4 3.76 -16.59 14.56
CA SER A 4 4.34 -16.33 13.23
C SER A 4 3.39 -15.49 12.39
N LEU A 5 3.90 -14.42 11.78
CA LEU A 5 3.14 -13.50 10.96
C LEU A 5 3.59 -13.56 9.49
N ILE A 6 2.65 -13.74 8.59
CA ILE A 6 2.92 -13.88 7.17
C ILE A 6 2.35 -12.67 6.40
N PHE A 7 3.21 -12.05 5.56
CA PHE A 7 2.77 -11.18 4.49
C PHE A 7 2.71 -12.01 3.20
N PRO A 8 1.51 -12.41 2.77
CA PRO A 8 1.36 -13.38 1.69
C PRO A 8 1.59 -12.75 0.32
N LYS A 9 2.04 -13.57 -0.62
CA LYS A 9 2.07 -13.22 -2.04
C LYS A 9 0.67 -13.35 -2.64
N PRO A 10 0.28 -12.49 -3.60
CA PRO A 10 -0.91 -12.72 -4.42
C PRO A 10 -0.89 -14.10 -5.09
N PRO A 11 -2.05 -14.69 -5.41
CA PRO A 11 -2.11 -15.95 -6.15
C PRO A 11 -1.30 -15.91 -7.44
N ASP A 12 -0.59 -16.98 -7.78
CA ASP A 12 0.25 -17.06 -8.99
C ASP A 12 -0.57 -17.06 -10.30
N LYS A 13 -1.85 -17.32 -10.20
CA LYS A 13 -2.79 -17.29 -11.32
C LYS A 13 -3.85 -16.25 -11.03
N GLU A 14 -4.01 -15.35 -11.97
CA GLU A 14 -5.11 -14.40 -12.03
C GLU A 14 -5.03 -13.29 -10.94
N GLY A 15 -4.25 -12.25 -11.26
CA GLY A 15 -4.23 -11.01 -10.49
C GLY A 15 -5.58 -10.32 -10.49
N ILE A 16 -5.93 -9.81 -9.35
CA ILE A 16 -6.62 -8.55 -9.09
C ILE A 16 -7.81 -8.22 -10.01
N PHE A 17 -8.91 -8.80 -10.06
CA PHE A 17 -10.16 -8.60 -10.83
C PHE A 17 -10.58 -9.81 -11.65
N LEU A 18 -10.84 -10.93 -10.98
CA LEU A 18 -11.08 -12.25 -11.59
C LEU A 18 -12.17 -12.31 -12.67
N ASN A 19 -13.19 -11.48 -12.63
CA ASN A 19 -14.24 -11.51 -13.65
C ASN A 19 -14.00 -10.58 -14.84
N THR A 20 -13.17 -9.54 -14.67
CA THR A 20 -12.77 -8.61 -15.74
C THR A 20 -11.45 -9.01 -16.40
N VAL A 21 -10.68 -9.91 -15.79
CA VAL A 21 -9.29 -10.23 -16.13
C VAL A 21 -9.10 -11.40 -17.07
N LYS A 22 -10.08 -12.28 -17.25
CA LYS A 22 -9.97 -13.27 -18.36
C LYS A 22 -9.69 -12.61 -19.71
N GLU A 23 -10.14 -11.36 -19.89
CA GLU A 23 -9.79 -10.55 -21.06
C GLU A 23 -8.46 -9.82 -20.90
N ALA A 24 -8.08 -9.39 -19.70
CA ALA A 24 -6.82 -8.70 -19.45
C ALA A 24 -5.61 -9.64 -19.46
N GLU A 25 -5.76 -10.93 -19.13
CA GLU A 25 -4.69 -11.93 -19.23
C GLU A 25 -4.03 -12.03 -20.61
N LYS A 26 -4.77 -11.74 -21.68
CA LYS A 26 -4.19 -11.61 -23.02
C LYS A 26 -3.20 -10.46 -23.14
N TYR A 27 -3.27 -9.46 -22.25
CA TYR A 27 -2.51 -8.22 -22.30
C TYR A 27 -1.45 -8.10 -21.19
N VAL A 28 -1.53 -8.93 -20.13
CA VAL A 28 -0.61 -8.95 -18.98
C VAL A 28 0.16 -10.27 -18.97
N LYS A 29 0.86 -10.59 -20.05
CA LYS A 29 1.78 -11.76 -20.13
C LYS A 29 3.13 -11.50 -19.45
N GLU A 30 3.32 -10.39 -18.80
CA GLU A 30 4.60 -10.03 -18.20
C GLU A 30 4.61 -10.38 -16.72
N LYS A 31 5.64 -11.13 -16.29
CA LYS A 31 6.00 -11.25 -14.87
C LYS A 31 6.14 -9.83 -14.33
N ILE A 32 5.18 -9.42 -13.50
CA ILE A 32 5.36 -8.23 -12.69
C ILE A 32 6.33 -8.68 -11.60
N ASP A 33 7.59 -8.28 -11.70
CA ASP A 33 8.53 -8.38 -10.60
C ASP A 33 8.04 -7.43 -9.51
N PHE A 34 7.23 -7.96 -8.61
CA PHE A 34 6.75 -7.21 -7.45
C PHE A 34 7.91 -7.07 -6.47
N TYR A 35 8.43 -5.88 -6.35
CA TYR A 35 9.33 -5.52 -5.27
C TYR A 35 8.49 -5.09 -4.08
N GLY A 36 8.56 -5.87 -3.00
CA GLY A 36 7.78 -5.58 -1.79
C GLY A 36 8.39 -4.43 -0.99
N PHE A 37 7.53 -3.58 -0.45
CA PHE A 37 7.91 -2.68 0.64
C PHE A 37 7.91 -3.44 1.97
N PRO A 38 8.79 -3.08 2.93
CA PRO A 38 8.66 -3.61 4.29
C PRO A 38 7.21 -3.51 4.80
N PRO A 39 6.58 -4.63 5.19
CA PRO A 39 5.16 -4.65 5.56
C PRO A 39 4.96 -4.08 6.97
N MET A 40 4.78 -2.77 7.07
CA MET A 40 4.73 -2.03 8.34
C MET A 40 3.68 -2.57 9.31
N GLY A 41 2.50 -2.99 8.81
CA GLY A 41 1.43 -3.49 9.68
C GLY A 41 1.87 -4.69 10.52
N ILE A 42 2.38 -5.75 9.87
CA ILE A 42 2.85 -6.94 10.61
C ILE A 42 4.14 -6.66 11.39
N LEU A 43 4.95 -5.71 10.95
CA LEU A 43 6.16 -5.33 11.68
C LEU A 43 5.82 -4.63 13.01
N TYR A 44 4.80 -3.76 13.03
CA TYR A 44 4.26 -3.21 14.27
C TYR A 44 3.73 -4.30 15.19
N LEU A 45 2.91 -5.22 14.66
CA LEU A 45 2.34 -6.33 15.42
C LEU A 45 3.43 -7.22 16.05
N ALA A 46 4.41 -7.64 15.25
CA ALA A 46 5.49 -8.48 15.72
C ALA A 46 6.34 -7.76 16.77
N THR A 47 6.69 -6.50 16.56
CA THR A 47 7.44 -5.70 17.53
C THR A 47 6.67 -5.57 18.85
N TYR A 48 5.36 -5.27 18.76
CA TYR A 48 4.51 -5.11 19.93
C TYR A 48 4.41 -6.40 20.76
N LEU A 49 4.26 -7.56 20.11
CA LEU A 49 4.27 -8.86 20.78
C LEU A 49 5.63 -9.19 21.39
N THR A 50 6.72 -8.90 20.67
CA THR A 50 8.09 -9.16 21.18
C THR A 50 8.37 -8.33 22.44
N GLU A 51 7.93 -7.07 22.49
CA GLU A 51 8.06 -6.23 23.69
C GLU A 51 7.18 -6.69 24.85
N ASN A 52 6.11 -7.47 24.56
CA ASN A 52 5.30 -8.16 25.57
C ASN A 52 5.77 -9.60 25.84
N ASN A 53 7.02 -9.92 25.53
CA ASN A 53 7.72 -11.19 25.83
C ASN A 53 7.19 -12.43 25.10
N PHE A 54 6.53 -12.27 23.94
CA PHE A 54 6.18 -13.40 23.08
C PHE A 54 7.24 -13.63 22.01
N ASP A 55 7.53 -14.91 21.74
CA ASP A 55 8.38 -15.30 20.62
C ASP A 55 7.67 -15.05 19.30
N THR A 56 8.27 -14.22 18.44
CA THR A 56 7.59 -13.72 17.25
C THR A 56 8.50 -13.81 16.02
N SER A 57 7.96 -14.32 14.93
CA SER A 57 8.65 -14.37 13.63
C SER A 57 7.80 -13.79 12.51
N ILE A 58 8.48 -13.26 11.48
CA ILE A 58 7.85 -12.71 10.28
C ILE A 58 8.33 -13.44 9.05
N TYR A 59 7.40 -13.80 8.16
CA TYR A 59 7.70 -14.30 6.84
C TYR A 59 7.05 -13.44 5.76
N ASP A 60 7.86 -12.67 5.07
CA ASP A 60 7.40 -11.91 3.90
C ASP A 60 7.53 -12.77 2.65
N GLN A 61 6.46 -13.53 2.35
CA GLN A 61 6.40 -14.40 1.17
C GLN A 61 6.48 -13.58 -0.11
N PHE A 62 5.89 -12.37 -0.11
CA PHE A 62 5.86 -11.50 -1.27
C PHE A 62 7.26 -11.01 -1.65
N ALA A 63 7.98 -10.40 -0.72
CA ALA A 63 9.33 -9.88 -0.99
C ALA A 63 10.36 -11.00 -1.24
N ARG A 64 10.16 -12.18 -0.64
CA ARG A 64 11.00 -13.36 -0.88
C ARG A 64 10.72 -14.03 -2.24
N GLY A 65 9.54 -13.78 -2.83
CA GLY A 65 9.10 -14.42 -4.07
C GLY A 65 8.92 -15.93 -3.96
N THR A 66 8.73 -16.46 -2.74
CA THR A 66 8.67 -17.89 -2.48
C THR A 66 7.32 -18.51 -2.85
N SER A 67 7.33 -19.79 -3.17
CA SER A 67 6.13 -20.59 -3.42
C SER A 67 5.38 -20.93 -2.12
N ILE A 68 4.15 -21.41 -2.25
CA ILE A 68 3.37 -21.93 -1.12
C ILE A 68 4.11 -23.08 -0.44
N ASN A 69 4.74 -23.98 -1.19
CA ASN A 69 5.49 -25.10 -0.61
C ASN A 69 6.67 -24.66 0.25
N GLU A 70 7.45 -23.66 -0.19
CA GLU A 70 8.55 -23.11 0.61
C GLU A 70 8.02 -22.40 1.86
N THR A 71 6.87 -21.72 1.76
CA THR A 71 6.20 -21.11 2.90
C THR A 71 5.76 -22.15 3.91
N LEU A 72 5.20 -23.29 3.47
CA LEU A 72 4.79 -24.39 4.34
C LEU A 72 6.02 -25.05 5.02
N GLN A 73 7.14 -25.19 4.32
CA GLN A 73 8.37 -25.69 4.91
C GLN A 73 8.87 -24.77 6.03
N TRP A 74 8.82 -23.45 5.80
CA TRP A 74 9.17 -22.47 6.84
C TRP A 74 8.23 -22.55 8.03
N ILE A 75 6.90 -22.61 7.82
CA ILE A 75 5.90 -22.75 8.91
C ILE A 75 6.17 -24.03 9.72
N LYS A 76 6.50 -25.14 9.06
CA LYS A 76 6.83 -26.40 9.75
C LYS A 76 8.09 -26.28 10.61
N GLN A 77 9.09 -25.49 10.18
CA GLN A 77 10.31 -25.25 10.95
C GLN A 77 10.08 -24.34 12.14
N GLU A 78 9.23 -23.31 11.95
CA GLU A 78 8.86 -22.37 13.00
C GLU A 78 7.96 -22.99 14.07
N ASP A 79 7.11 -23.95 13.71
CA ASP A 79 6.13 -24.63 14.57
C ASP A 79 5.33 -23.65 15.47
N PRO A 80 4.60 -22.70 14.89
CA PRO A 80 3.90 -21.68 15.66
C PRO A 80 2.64 -22.19 16.33
N ASP A 81 2.31 -21.62 17.49
CA ASP A 81 1.02 -21.79 18.16
C ASP A 81 -0.08 -20.95 17.48
N ILE A 82 0.32 -19.75 16.99
CA ILE A 82 -0.56 -18.81 16.26
C ILE A 82 0.11 -18.46 14.93
N LEU A 83 -0.66 -18.55 13.85
CA LEU A 83 -0.26 -18.15 12.50
C LEU A 83 -1.18 -17.02 12.02
N GLY A 84 -0.63 -15.82 11.91
CA GLY A 84 -1.35 -14.63 11.46
C GLY A 84 -1.05 -14.25 10.01
N PHE A 85 -2.07 -13.87 9.25
CA PHE A 85 -1.94 -13.42 7.86
C PHE A 85 -2.42 -11.99 7.68
N SER A 86 -1.63 -11.17 6.99
CA SER A 86 -2.02 -9.82 6.57
C SER A 86 -2.71 -9.88 5.21
N THR A 87 -4.03 -9.73 5.17
CA THR A 87 -4.84 -9.95 3.98
C THR A 87 -5.36 -8.64 3.37
N ILE A 88 -5.20 -8.47 2.05
CA ILE A 88 -5.59 -7.29 1.29
C ILE A 88 -6.50 -7.71 0.13
N THR A 89 -7.68 -7.10 0.02
CA THR A 89 -8.67 -7.44 -1.00
C THR A 89 -8.14 -7.21 -2.42
N THR A 90 -7.58 -6.03 -2.70
CA THR A 90 -7.14 -5.64 -4.05
C THR A 90 -6.03 -6.53 -4.64
N SER A 91 -5.29 -7.23 -3.79
CA SER A 91 -4.22 -8.13 -4.23
C SER A 91 -4.60 -9.61 -4.16
N GLY A 92 -5.83 -9.94 -3.74
CA GLY A 92 -6.29 -11.33 -3.62
C GLY A 92 -5.52 -12.16 -2.58
N THR A 93 -4.77 -11.52 -1.69
CA THR A 93 -3.94 -12.24 -0.69
C THR A 93 -4.77 -13.03 0.32
N GLY A 94 -6.06 -12.72 0.47
CA GLY A 94 -7.00 -13.54 1.23
C GLY A 94 -7.12 -14.96 0.68
N ILE A 95 -7.15 -15.12 -0.65
CA ILE A 95 -7.26 -16.41 -1.33
C ILE A 95 -5.99 -17.25 -1.12
N SER A 96 -4.80 -16.66 -1.37
CA SER A 96 -3.52 -17.38 -1.17
C SER A 96 -3.28 -17.72 0.29
N SER A 97 -3.67 -16.83 1.21
CA SER A 97 -3.62 -17.10 2.66
C SER A 97 -4.53 -18.26 3.07
N ALA A 98 -5.74 -18.33 2.51
CA ALA A 98 -6.67 -19.42 2.78
C ALA A 98 -6.14 -20.76 2.28
N GLU A 99 -5.47 -20.80 1.11
CA GLU A 99 -4.82 -22.02 0.60
C GLU A 99 -3.70 -22.47 1.54
N ILE A 100 -2.81 -21.56 1.96
CA ILE A 100 -1.75 -21.86 2.92
C ILE A 100 -2.35 -22.35 4.24
N ALA A 101 -3.34 -21.64 4.78
CA ALA A 101 -3.99 -21.95 6.05
C ALA A 101 -4.62 -23.34 6.04
N LYS A 102 -5.32 -23.71 4.95
CA LYS A 102 -5.90 -25.04 4.78
C LYS A 102 -4.83 -26.12 4.86
N ARG A 103 -3.78 -25.98 4.06
CA ARG A 103 -2.69 -26.97 4.02
C ARG A 103 -1.93 -27.07 5.35
N VAL A 104 -1.78 -25.96 6.07
CA VAL A 104 -1.17 -25.99 7.42
C VAL A 104 -2.01 -26.84 8.38
N LYS A 105 -3.33 -26.68 8.39
CA LYS A 105 -4.24 -27.50 9.22
C LYS A 105 -4.25 -28.98 8.83
N GLU A 106 -4.16 -29.28 7.54
CA GLU A 106 -4.21 -30.65 7.01
C GLU A 106 -2.87 -31.38 7.07
N GLU A 107 -1.73 -30.68 6.83
CA GLU A 107 -0.44 -31.32 6.57
C GLU A 107 0.60 -31.09 7.69
N ILE A 108 0.43 -30.05 8.54
CA ILE A 108 1.44 -29.66 9.53
C ILE A 108 0.92 -29.74 10.97
N ASN A 109 -0.05 -28.89 11.34
CA ASN A 109 -0.57 -28.82 12.69
C ASN A 109 -2.06 -28.42 12.70
N PRO A 110 -3.00 -29.36 13.00
CA PRO A 110 -4.43 -29.06 13.05
C PRO A 110 -4.82 -28.12 14.19
N ASN A 111 -3.96 -28.00 15.22
CA ASN A 111 -4.26 -27.21 16.42
C ASN A 111 -3.76 -25.76 16.36
N VAL A 112 -2.87 -25.38 15.39
CA VAL A 112 -2.40 -24.01 15.24
C VAL A 112 -3.57 -23.05 15.07
N LYS A 113 -3.57 -21.90 15.76
CA LYS A 113 -4.61 -20.89 15.59
C LYS A 113 -4.33 -20.05 14.35
N ILE A 114 -5.24 -20.08 13.40
CA ILE A 114 -5.14 -19.30 12.13
C ILE A 114 -5.95 -18.02 12.25
N ILE A 115 -5.26 -16.88 12.07
CA ILE A 115 -5.83 -15.55 12.26
C ILE A 115 -5.61 -14.70 11.01
N PHE A 116 -6.68 -14.10 10.48
CA PHE A 116 -6.60 -13.13 9.40
C PHE A 116 -6.76 -11.71 9.95
N GLY A 117 -6.01 -10.78 9.38
CA GLY A 117 -6.08 -9.35 9.71
C GLY A 117 -5.94 -8.45 8.49
N ASN A 118 -5.89 -7.12 8.71
CA ASN A 118 -5.81 -6.07 7.70
C ASN A 118 -7.17 -5.79 7.00
N TYR A 119 -7.17 -5.03 5.91
CA TYR A 119 -8.37 -4.51 5.22
C TYR A 119 -9.35 -5.62 4.83
N HIS A 120 -8.86 -6.71 4.22
CA HIS A 120 -9.73 -7.81 3.78
C HIS A 120 -10.49 -8.45 4.95
N ALA A 121 -9.78 -8.77 6.02
CA ALA A 121 -10.39 -9.36 7.21
C ALA A 121 -11.32 -8.37 7.94
N THR A 122 -11.01 -7.07 7.93
CA THR A 122 -11.82 -6.05 8.58
C THR A 122 -13.21 -5.91 7.95
N PHE A 123 -13.27 -5.91 6.62
CA PHE A 123 -14.52 -5.67 5.89
C PHE A 123 -15.27 -6.95 5.48
N ASN A 124 -14.66 -8.13 5.65
CA ASN A 124 -15.24 -9.40 5.21
C ASN A 124 -15.16 -10.51 6.28
N ASP A 125 -14.99 -10.16 7.55
CA ASP A 125 -14.77 -11.09 8.66
C ASP A 125 -15.75 -12.27 8.69
N ILE A 126 -17.04 -11.99 8.60
CA ILE A 126 -18.10 -13.02 8.61
C ILE A 126 -18.07 -13.87 7.35
N ARG A 127 -17.86 -13.25 6.16
CA ARG A 127 -17.75 -13.99 4.89
C ARG A 127 -16.55 -14.93 4.89
N ILE A 128 -15.40 -14.46 5.36
CA ILE A 128 -14.17 -15.25 5.51
C ILE A 128 -14.44 -16.48 6.40
N LEU A 129 -14.98 -16.25 7.59
CA LEU A 129 -15.25 -17.32 8.55
C LEU A 129 -16.31 -18.32 8.03
N ASN A 130 -17.32 -17.87 7.29
CA ASN A 130 -18.30 -18.76 6.67
C ASN A 130 -17.67 -19.61 5.57
N LYS A 131 -16.87 -19.01 4.69
CA LYS A 131 -16.28 -19.69 3.54
C LYS A 131 -15.14 -20.64 3.91
N TYR A 132 -14.34 -20.28 4.93
CA TYR A 132 -13.11 -20.97 5.28
C TYR A 132 -13.16 -21.53 6.71
N PRO A 133 -13.66 -22.76 6.93
CA PRO A 133 -13.87 -23.33 8.26
C PRO A 133 -12.57 -23.58 9.05
N PHE A 134 -11.43 -23.60 8.41
CA PHE A 134 -10.12 -23.77 9.00
C PHE A 134 -9.48 -22.48 9.52
N ILE A 135 -10.12 -21.32 9.31
CA ILE A 135 -9.72 -20.03 9.91
C ILE A 135 -10.42 -19.90 11.26
N ASP A 136 -9.64 -19.68 12.32
CA ASP A 136 -10.14 -19.60 13.70
C ASP A 136 -10.71 -18.21 14.02
N ALA A 137 -10.06 -17.11 13.54
CA ALA A 137 -10.50 -15.76 13.82
C ALA A 137 -10.09 -14.72 12.76
N CYS A 138 -10.82 -13.60 12.73
CA CYS A 138 -10.49 -12.39 11.99
C CYS A 138 -10.34 -11.22 12.97
N ILE A 139 -9.23 -10.46 12.84
CA ILE A 139 -9.01 -9.21 13.53
C ILE A 139 -9.50 -8.05 12.66
N ARG A 140 -10.38 -7.21 13.21
CA ARG A 140 -10.90 -6.01 12.56
C ARG A 140 -10.20 -4.75 13.08
N GLY A 141 -9.86 -3.83 12.18
CA GLY A 141 -9.18 -2.58 12.51
C GLY A 141 -7.73 -2.76 12.95
N GLU A 142 -7.31 -2.00 13.95
CA GLU A 142 -5.95 -2.05 14.50
C GLU A 142 -5.70 -3.32 15.29
N GLY A 143 -4.62 -4.02 14.96
CA GLY A 143 -4.37 -5.37 15.45
C GLY A 143 -3.51 -5.49 16.71
N GLU A 144 -2.79 -4.45 17.12
CA GLU A 144 -1.76 -4.55 18.17
C GLU A 144 -2.31 -5.09 19.48
N ASN A 145 -3.26 -4.38 20.09
CA ASN A 145 -3.88 -4.81 21.35
C ASN A 145 -4.71 -6.09 21.16
N THR A 146 -5.37 -6.22 20.01
CA THR A 146 -6.24 -7.37 19.74
C THR A 146 -5.45 -8.66 19.62
N LEU A 147 -4.34 -8.63 18.86
CA LEU A 147 -3.48 -9.80 18.70
C LEU A 147 -2.77 -10.16 20.00
N LEU A 148 -2.37 -9.19 20.81
CA LEU A 148 -1.80 -9.43 22.13
C LEU A 148 -2.81 -10.18 23.03
N GLU A 149 -4.04 -9.71 23.15
CA GLU A 149 -5.08 -10.37 23.94
C GLU A 149 -5.42 -11.78 23.43
N ILE A 150 -5.45 -11.98 22.10
CA ILE A 150 -5.60 -13.31 21.51
C ILE A 150 -4.45 -14.22 21.93
N THR A 151 -3.21 -13.72 21.88
CA THR A 151 -2.01 -14.47 22.23
C THR A 151 -2.05 -14.88 23.70
N GLU A 152 -2.33 -13.96 24.61
CA GLU A 152 -2.46 -14.22 26.04
C GLU A 152 -3.57 -15.23 26.39
N LYS A 153 -4.74 -15.10 25.73
CA LYS A 153 -5.85 -16.05 25.95
C LYS A 153 -5.54 -17.43 25.38
N THR A 154 -4.87 -17.50 24.22
CA THR A 154 -4.46 -18.78 23.64
C THR A 154 -3.46 -19.50 24.54
N GLU A 155 -2.48 -18.80 25.12
CA GLU A 155 -1.50 -19.35 26.04
C GLU A 155 -2.16 -19.96 27.31
N LYS A 156 -3.26 -19.34 27.76
CA LYS A 156 -4.03 -19.82 28.93
C LYS A 156 -5.13 -20.84 28.56
N GLY A 157 -5.26 -21.22 27.29
CA GLY A 157 -6.30 -22.11 26.82
C GLY A 157 -7.72 -21.54 26.89
N HIS A 158 -7.87 -20.21 26.93
CA HIS A 158 -9.15 -19.53 27.02
C HIS A 158 -9.75 -19.25 25.64
N SER A 159 -11.08 -19.04 25.59
CA SER A 159 -11.78 -18.60 24.37
C SER A 159 -11.50 -17.12 24.04
N PHE A 160 -11.87 -16.70 22.83
CA PHE A 160 -11.75 -15.29 22.38
C PHE A 160 -12.98 -14.44 22.78
N GLU A 161 -13.82 -14.95 23.68
CA GLU A 161 -14.93 -14.20 24.26
C GLU A 161 -14.41 -12.89 24.86
N ASP A 162 -15.17 -11.82 24.67
CA ASP A 162 -14.89 -10.47 25.17
C ASP A 162 -13.65 -9.76 24.56
N ILE A 163 -12.89 -10.37 23.65
CA ILE A 163 -11.82 -9.66 22.95
C ILE A 163 -12.43 -8.71 21.90
N ARG A 164 -12.37 -7.41 22.15
CA ARG A 164 -12.85 -6.42 21.19
C ARG A 164 -12.07 -6.49 19.86
N GLY A 165 -12.79 -6.27 18.75
CA GLY A 165 -12.21 -6.26 17.41
C GLY A 165 -12.00 -7.65 16.82
N VAL A 166 -12.50 -8.72 17.43
CA VAL A 166 -12.41 -10.09 16.93
C VAL A 166 -13.75 -10.61 16.44
N SER A 167 -13.73 -11.30 15.31
CA SER A 167 -14.73 -12.26 14.90
C SER A 167 -14.12 -13.65 14.88
N TYR A 168 -14.74 -14.64 15.48
CA TYR A 168 -14.14 -15.96 15.67
C TYR A 168 -15.17 -17.08 15.64
N ARG A 169 -14.67 -18.32 15.52
CA ARG A 169 -15.48 -19.53 15.54
C ARG A 169 -15.45 -20.15 16.93
N SER A 170 -16.65 -20.44 17.47
CA SER A 170 -16.82 -21.16 18.72
C SER A 170 -18.00 -22.14 18.59
N ASN A 171 -17.78 -23.42 18.89
CA ASN A 171 -18.80 -24.47 18.88
C ASN A 171 -19.64 -24.49 17.57
N GLY A 172 -18.99 -24.32 16.43
CA GLY A 172 -19.63 -24.30 15.10
C GLY A 172 -20.39 -23.01 14.76
N ARG A 173 -20.39 -22.02 15.66
CA ARG A 173 -21.01 -20.69 15.43
C ARG A 173 -19.95 -19.64 15.21
N ILE A 174 -20.27 -18.64 14.41
CA ILE A 174 -19.43 -17.45 14.25
C ILE A 174 -19.95 -16.39 15.23
N ILE A 175 -19.04 -15.89 16.05
CA ILE A 175 -19.28 -14.83 17.04
C ILE A 175 -18.52 -13.59 16.60
N ARG A 176 -19.20 -12.46 16.55
CA ARG A 176 -18.61 -11.15 16.26
C ARG A 176 -18.67 -10.29 17.52
N ASN A 177 -17.52 -10.11 18.16
CA ASN A 177 -17.40 -9.23 19.33
C ASN A 177 -17.53 -7.76 18.94
N GLU A 178 -17.73 -6.87 19.91
CA GLU A 178 -17.71 -5.42 19.70
C GLU A 178 -16.44 -4.95 19.01
N ASP A 179 -16.55 -3.88 18.23
CA ASP A 179 -15.38 -3.27 17.60
C ASP A 179 -14.46 -2.64 18.65
N ARG A 180 -13.16 -2.71 18.42
CA ARG A 180 -12.17 -2.11 19.30
C ARG A 180 -12.05 -0.61 19.00
N PRO A 181 -12.02 0.26 20.01
CA PRO A 181 -11.64 1.66 19.82
C PRO A 181 -10.23 1.80 19.24
N LEU A 182 -10.05 2.83 18.43
CA LEU A 182 -8.75 3.13 17.84
C LEU A 182 -7.71 3.50 18.92
N ILE A 183 -6.45 3.18 18.65
CA ILE A 183 -5.32 3.63 19.48
C ILE A 183 -5.20 5.16 19.35
N GLU A 184 -5.53 5.88 20.42
CA GLU A 184 -5.59 7.36 20.39
C GLU A 184 -4.20 7.98 20.21
N ASN A 185 -3.25 7.57 21.02
CA ASN A 185 -1.87 8.05 20.96
C ASN A 185 -0.97 6.99 20.32
N ILE A 186 -0.63 7.19 19.05
CA ILE A 186 0.22 6.24 18.30
C ILE A 186 1.67 6.22 18.83
N ASP A 187 2.12 7.25 19.55
CA ASP A 187 3.45 7.29 20.16
C ASP A 187 3.62 6.25 21.29
N THR A 188 2.51 5.66 21.76
CA THR A 188 2.57 4.55 22.74
C THR A 188 2.98 3.22 22.10
N LEU A 189 2.93 3.12 20.79
CA LEU A 189 3.40 1.94 20.08
C LEU A 189 4.92 1.96 19.97
N PRO A 190 5.57 0.79 20.06
CA PRO A 190 7.02 0.70 19.92
C PRO A 190 7.47 1.10 18.51
N ILE A 191 8.70 1.59 18.41
CA ILE A 191 9.36 1.78 17.10
C ILE A 191 9.56 0.40 16.45
N PRO A 192 9.06 0.20 15.23
CA PRO A 192 9.11 -1.11 14.58
C PRO A 192 10.53 -1.65 14.42
N ASN A 193 10.76 -2.87 14.90
CA ASN A 193 12.06 -3.54 14.85
C ASN A 193 12.29 -4.23 13.50
N ARG A 194 13.01 -3.56 12.57
CA ARG A 194 13.31 -4.08 11.23
C ARG A 194 14.12 -5.38 11.22
N LYS A 195 14.80 -5.72 12.31
CA LYS A 195 15.55 -6.99 12.40
C LYS A 195 14.63 -8.21 12.32
N LEU A 196 13.35 -8.09 12.70
CA LEU A 196 12.36 -9.15 12.58
C LEU A 196 12.04 -9.54 11.12
N LEU A 197 12.35 -8.69 10.16
CA LEU A 197 12.20 -8.99 8.72
C LEU A 197 13.29 -9.92 8.18
N GLY A 198 14.37 -10.12 8.94
CA GLY A 198 15.52 -10.93 8.52
C GLY A 198 16.27 -10.31 7.33
N ASN A 199 16.98 -11.14 6.57
CA ASN A 199 17.80 -10.72 5.43
C ASN A 199 16.98 -10.59 4.15
N VAL A 200 15.94 -9.75 4.15
CA VAL A 200 15.13 -9.45 2.97
C VAL A 200 15.58 -8.12 2.36
N GLN A 201 15.94 -8.15 1.07
CA GLN A 201 16.22 -6.92 0.33
C GLN A 201 14.92 -6.35 -0.25
N TYR A 202 14.49 -5.26 0.34
CA TYR A 202 13.35 -4.50 -0.16
C TYR A 202 13.76 -3.50 -1.22
N LYS A 203 12.87 -3.27 -2.17
CA LYS A 203 13.07 -2.30 -3.26
C LYS A 203 11.82 -1.48 -3.45
N SER A 204 12.01 -0.27 -3.92
CA SER A 204 10.94 0.61 -4.39
C SER A 204 11.17 0.92 -5.85
N GLU A 205 10.22 0.56 -6.69
CA GLU A 205 10.32 0.77 -8.14
C GLU A 205 9.19 1.67 -8.63
N VAL A 206 9.54 2.64 -9.46
CA VAL A 206 8.59 3.52 -10.16
C VAL A 206 8.89 3.45 -11.64
N GLU A 207 7.92 2.95 -12.43
CA GLU A 207 8.03 2.83 -13.90
C GLU A 207 9.33 2.14 -14.35
N GLY A 208 9.73 1.08 -13.64
CA GLY A 208 10.93 0.32 -13.93
C GLY A 208 12.23 0.92 -13.36
N LEU A 209 12.18 2.05 -12.69
CA LEU A 209 13.32 2.64 -12.00
C LEU A 209 13.34 2.24 -10.53
N ASP A 210 14.38 1.55 -10.10
CA ASP A 210 14.62 1.31 -8.68
C ASP A 210 15.03 2.62 -8.00
N ILE A 211 14.14 3.14 -7.18
CA ILE A 211 14.34 4.36 -6.38
C ILE A 211 14.81 4.10 -4.95
N SER A 212 14.95 2.83 -4.58
CA SER A 212 15.45 2.41 -3.25
C SER A 212 16.94 2.67 -3.08
N LEU A 213 17.68 2.72 -4.19
CA LEU A 213 19.12 2.99 -4.25
C LEU A 213 19.97 2.12 -3.28
N GLY A 214 19.49 0.92 -2.97
CA GLY A 214 20.23 -0.12 -2.25
C GLY A 214 20.01 -0.19 -0.74
N SER A 215 19.71 0.90 -0.04
CA SER A 215 19.43 0.90 1.41
C SER A 215 18.10 1.57 1.67
N PHE A 216 17.05 0.76 1.82
CA PHE A 216 15.68 1.22 1.79
C PHE A 216 14.83 0.57 2.88
N THR A 217 13.96 1.36 3.48
CA THR A 217 12.91 0.90 4.40
C THR A 217 11.65 1.75 4.28
N THR A 218 10.63 1.39 5.04
CA THR A 218 9.40 2.17 5.21
C THR A 218 9.27 2.67 6.63
N ALA A 219 8.53 3.77 6.82
CA ALA A 219 8.07 4.23 8.11
C ALA A 219 6.68 4.86 7.98
N SER A 220 5.98 4.98 9.09
CA SER A 220 4.69 5.66 9.16
C SER A 220 4.77 6.85 10.11
N SER A 221 4.38 8.02 9.66
CA SER A 221 4.33 9.21 10.51
C SER A 221 2.92 9.50 11.05
N SER A 222 1.92 8.82 10.50
CA SER A 222 0.52 8.92 10.94
C SER A 222 -0.29 7.71 10.46
N ARG A 223 -1.47 7.52 11.03
CA ARG A 223 -2.47 6.55 10.57
C ARG A 223 -3.73 7.29 10.12
N GLY A 224 -4.27 6.86 8.99
CA GLY A 224 -5.49 7.39 8.40
C GLY A 224 -5.32 8.72 7.69
N CYS A 225 -6.44 9.23 7.20
CA CYS A 225 -6.52 10.43 6.41
C CYS A 225 -7.69 11.31 6.91
N ALA A 226 -7.51 12.65 6.83
CA ALA A 226 -8.56 13.60 7.19
C ALA A 226 -9.63 13.78 6.09
N PHE A 227 -9.48 13.11 4.96
CA PHE A 227 -10.36 13.20 3.80
C PHE A 227 -11.18 11.93 3.62
N GLN A 228 -12.34 12.07 2.97
CA GLN A 228 -13.32 11.01 2.77
C GLN A 228 -13.58 10.81 1.26
N CYS A 229 -12.50 10.50 0.53
CA CYS A 229 -12.65 10.19 -0.90
C CYS A 229 -13.43 8.88 -1.05
N THR A 230 -14.46 8.87 -1.93
CA THR A 230 -15.43 7.77 -2.02
C THR A 230 -14.85 6.43 -2.47
N PHE A 231 -13.75 6.47 -3.21
CA PHE A 231 -13.03 5.29 -3.68
C PHE A 231 -12.04 4.71 -2.66
N CYS A 232 -11.76 5.42 -1.56
CA CYS A 232 -10.68 5.09 -0.63
C CYS A 232 -11.19 4.41 0.63
N SER A 233 -10.63 3.25 0.96
CA SER A 233 -10.99 2.49 2.18
C SER A 233 -10.33 3.05 3.45
N SER A 234 -9.36 3.96 3.33
CA SER A 234 -8.60 4.48 4.48
C SER A 234 -9.50 5.15 5.52
N ALA A 235 -10.49 5.94 5.08
CA ALA A 235 -11.39 6.62 6.00
C ALA A 235 -12.29 5.63 6.79
N MET A 236 -12.73 4.54 6.16
CA MET A 236 -13.54 3.50 6.82
C MET A 236 -12.70 2.62 7.73
N PHE A 237 -11.45 2.33 7.37
CA PHE A 237 -10.56 1.48 8.16
C PHE A 237 -9.98 2.23 9.37
N TRP A 238 -9.43 3.43 9.15
CA TRP A 238 -8.74 4.21 10.19
C TRP A 238 -9.66 5.18 10.94
N GLY A 239 -10.86 5.42 10.46
CA GLY A 239 -11.85 6.35 11.00
C GLY A 239 -11.43 7.82 10.94
N ARG A 240 -10.23 8.14 11.39
CA ARG A 240 -9.69 9.50 11.43
C ARG A 240 -8.17 9.53 11.32
N TRP A 241 -7.63 10.70 11.02
CA TRP A 241 -6.19 10.94 11.01
C TRP A 241 -5.64 11.06 12.45
N ARG A 242 -4.61 10.29 12.76
CA ARG A 242 -3.89 10.29 14.03
C ARG A 242 -2.38 10.34 13.76
N PRO A 243 -1.71 11.47 14.07
CA PRO A 243 -0.28 11.63 13.86
C PRO A 243 0.55 11.08 15.02
N ARG A 244 1.77 10.65 14.72
CA ARG A 244 2.86 10.54 15.68
C ARG A 244 3.43 11.92 15.97
N SER A 245 3.99 12.12 17.15
CA SER A 245 4.69 13.37 17.46
C SER A 245 5.99 13.53 16.64
N PRO A 246 6.39 14.75 16.31
CA PRO A 246 7.65 14.98 15.62
C PRO A 246 8.87 14.40 16.34
N LYS A 247 8.85 14.37 17.70
CA LYS A 247 9.94 13.79 18.51
C LYS A 247 10.05 12.28 18.32
N ASN A 248 8.92 11.56 18.38
CA ASN A 248 8.88 10.12 18.19
C ASN A 248 9.31 9.72 16.77
N ILE A 249 8.96 10.53 15.76
CA ILE A 249 9.42 10.34 14.37
C ILE A 249 10.95 10.52 14.26
N VAL A 250 11.50 11.56 14.87
CA VAL A 250 12.96 11.84 14.83
C VAL A 250 13.74 10.73 15.52
N GLU A 251 13.24 10.19 16.63
CA GLU A 251 13.83 9.04 17.30
C GLU A 251 13.94 7.83 16.37
N GLU A 252 12.84 7.49 15.65
CA GLU A 252 12.87 6.41 14.66
C GLU A 252 13.85 6.71 13.52
N LEU A 253 13.84 7.93 12.97
CA LEU A 253 14.75 8.29 11.88
C LEU A 253 16.21 8.19 12.29
N SER A 254 16.56 8.64 13.51
CA SER A 254 17.92 8.50 14.06
C SER A 254 18.32 7.04 14.19
N LEU A 255 17.41 6.19 14.65
CA LEU A 255 17.65 4.75 14.72
C LEU A 255 17.88 4.15 13.33
N LEU A 256 17.07 4.51 12.34
CA LEU A 256 17.19 4.03 10.96
C LEU A 256 18.50 4.46 10.32
N GLU A 257 18.91 5.72 10.50
CA GLU A 257 20.19 6.23 10.00
C GLU A 257 21.37 5.47 10.61
N ASN A 258 21.35 5.22 11.93
CA ASN A 258 22.35 4.42 12.62
C ASN A 258 22.39 2.96 12.16
N GLN A 259 21.29 2.42 11.67
CA GLN A 259 21.19 1.10 11.04
C GLN A 259 21.65 1.09 9.57
N GLY A 260 22.03 2.25 9.03
CA GLY A 260 22.55 2.39 7.67
C GLY A 260 21.50 2.60 6.57
N TYR A 261 20.23 2.85 6.93
CA TYR A 261 19.20 3.19 5.96
C TYR A 261 19.42 4.60 5.41
N GLN A 262 19.43 4.74 4.10
CA GLN A 262 19.63 6.03 3.41
C GLN A 262 18.39 6.50 2.66
N ASN A 263 17.44 5.60 2.42
CA ASN A 263 16.24 5.89 1.66
C ASN A 263 15.01 5.33 2.37
N LEU A 264 13.93 6.11 2.39
CA LEU A 264 12.70 5.83 3.13
C LEU A 264 11.47 6.11 2.27
N TYR A 265 10.45 5.28 2.41
CA TYR A 265 9.09 5.61 1.98
C TYR A 265 8.17 5.81 3.19
N TRP A 266 7.56 6.98 3.28
CA TRP A 266 6.47 7.23 4.23
C TRP A 266 5.19 6.57 3.73
N VAL A 267 4.75 5.51 4.40
CA VAL A 267 3.52 4.77 4.04
C VAL A 267 2.25 5.42 4.57
N ASP A 268 2.29 6.70 4.83
CA ASP A 268 1.13 7.49 5.26
C ASP A 268 0.11 7.62 4.11
N ASP A 269 -1.18 7.49 4.38
CA ASP A 269 -2.22 7.76 3.39
C ASP A 269 -2.16 9.20 2.81
N ASN A 270 -1.67 10.14 3.60
CA ASN A 270 -1.37 11.51 3.18
C ASN A 270 -0.40 12.16 4.17
N PHE A 271 0.84 12.33 3.75
CA PHE A 271 1.88 12.94 4.58
C PHE A 271 1.68 14.46 4.82
N THR A 272 1.00 15.14 3.89
CA THR A 272 0.92 16.61 3.85
C THR A 272 -0.21 17.22 4.69
N ILE A 273 -0.93 16.46 5.53
CA ILE A 273 -2.13 16.91 6.24
C ILE A 273 -1.88 18.12 7.15
N SER A 274 -0.81 18.10 7.95
CA SER A 274 -0.55 19.15 8.96
C SER A 274 0.73 19.93 8.67
N LYS A 275 0.57 21.12 8.11
CA LYS A 275 1.68 22.05 7.87
C LYS A 275 2.45 22.35 9.18
N LYS A 276 1.75 22.64 10.28
CA LYS A 276 2.37 22.94 11.58
C LYS A 276 3.30 21.80 12.04
N ARG A 277 2.80 20.56 12.00
CA ARG A 277 3.59 19.37 12.38
C ARG A 277 4.81 19.18 11.49
N LEU A 278 4.66 19.36 10.19
CA LEU A 278 5.77 19.20 9.24
C LEU A 278 6.83 20.31 9.37
N MET A 279 6.44 21.53 9.73
CA MET A 279 7.41 22.58 10.04
C MET A 279 8.22 22.27 11.31
N GLU A 280 7.57 21.75 12.36
CA GLU A 280 8.24 21.30 13.58
C GLU A 280 9.16 20.11 13.30
N LEU A 281 8.69 19.11 12.56
CA LEU A 281 9.49 17.95 12.13
C LEU A 281 10.73 18.39 11.34
N SER A 282 10.56 19.34 10.41
CA SER A 282 11.67 19.91 9.64
C SER A 282 12.72 20.58 10.52
N TYR A 283 12.27 21.29 11.53
CA TYR A 283 13.20 21.89 12.49
C TYR A 283 14.01 20.83 13.25
N LEU A 284 13.35 19.80 13.77
CA LEU A 284 13.98 18.73 14.55
C LEU A 284 14.94 17.88 13.72
N ILE A 285 14.55 17.43 12.51
CA ILE A 285 15.42 16.68 11.60
C ILE A 285 16.70 17.44 11.30
N ARG A 286 16.59 18.74 11.05
CA ARG A 286 17.77 19.58 10.79
C ARG A 286 18.64 19.79 12.03
N LYS A 287 18.03 19.94 13.21
CA LYS A 287 18.73 20.07 14.49
C LYS A 287 19.56 18.83 14.79
N GLU A 288 18.97 17.64 14.60
CA GLU A 288 19.63 16.35 14.80
C GLU A 288 20.53 15.94 13.63
N LYS A 289 20.56 16.73 12.53
CA LYS A 289 21.38 16.51 11.32
C LYS A 289 21.13 15.17 10.62
N ILE A 290 19.90 14.67 10.68
CA ILE A 290 19.50 13.40 10.01
C ILE A 290 19.53 13.60 8.49
N ASP A 291 20.22 12.70 7.77
CA ASP A 291 20.37 12.72 6.31
C ASP A 291 19.80 11.44 5.66
N ILE A 292 18.47 11.35 5.63
CA ILE A 292 17.73 10.28 4.95
C ILE A 292 16.93 10.87 3.79
N ASN A 293 17.11 10.32 2.59
CA ASN A 293 16.26 10.65 1.45
C ASN A 293 14.92 9.94 1.58
N TRP A 294 13.83 10.58 1.19
CA TRP A 294 12.54 9.94 1.29
C TRP A 294 11.55 10.35 0.21
N MET A 295 10.53 9.51 0.07
CA MET A 295 9.33 9.75 -0.72
C MET A 295 8.08 9.70 0.15
N ALA A 296 7.03 10.41 -0.28
CA ALA A 296 5.73 10.38 0.39
C ALA A 296 4.58 10.68 -0.56
N GLU A 297 3.39 10.23 -0.17
CA GLU A 297 2.13 10.64 -0.78
C GLU A 297 1.69 12.02 -0.28
N GLY A 298 1.29 12.87 -1.20
CA GLY A 298 0.84 14.22 -0.91
C GLY A 298 -0.48 14.56 -1.62
N ARG A 299 -1.15 15.59 -1.11
CA ARG A 299 -2.38 16.09 -1.68
C ARG A 299 -2.16 17.45 -2.34
N VAL A 300 -2.66 17.64 -3.56
CA VAL A 300 -2.40 18.85 -4.35
C VAL A 300 -2.84 20.14 -3.65
N ASN A 301 -3.97 20.14 -2.95
CA ASN A 301 -4.46 21.29 -2.20
C ASN A 301 -3.72 21.57 -0.87
N GLN A 302 -2.74 20.73 -0.53
CA GLN A 302 -1.88 20.87 0.66
C GLN A 302 -0.40 21.03 0.28
N SER A 303 -0.11 21.63 -0.87
CA SER A 303 1.24 21.72 -1.45
C SER A 303 1.70 23.18 -1.62
N SER A 304 1.64 23.95 -0.51
CA SER A 304 2.20 25.30 -0.50
C SER A 304 3.73 25.29 -0.66
N ARG A 305 4.29 26.34 -1.26
CA ARG A 305 5.75 26.44 -1.45
C ARG A 305 6.52 26.33 -0.14
N GLU A 306 5.99 26.94 0.93
CA GLU A 306 6.60 26.89 2.25
C GLU A 306 6.66 25.45 2.80
N LEU A 307 5.55 24.70 2.71
CA LEU A 307 5.49 23.30 3.13
C LEU A 307 6.48 22.45 2.32
N LEU A 308 6.45 22.56 1.00
CA LEU A 308 7.33 21.79 0.13
C LEU A 308 8.81 22.15 0.34
N THR A 309 9.13 23.41 0.68
CA THR A 309 10.48 23.81 1.06
C THR A 309 10.92 23.13 2.35
N ALA A 310 10.05 23.08 3.37
CA ALA A 310 10.33 22.35 4.59
C ALA A 310 10.55 20.85 4.31
N MET A 311 9.68 20.22 3.49
CA MET A 311 9.82 18.83 3.08
C MET A 311 11.16 18.57 2.38
N LYS A 312 11.55 19.42 1.44
CA LYS A 312 12.85 19.30 0.76
C LYS A 312 14.03 19.37 1.73
N HIS A 313 13.98 20.28 2.71
CA HIS A 313 15.02 20.42 3.72
C HIS A 313 15.09 19.23 4.68
N MET A 314 14.02 18.45 4.80
CA MET A 314 13.98 17.20 5.56
C MET A 314 14.46 15.98 4.76
N GLY A 315 14.85 16.14 3.49
CA GLY A 315 15.30 15.04 2.64
C GLY A 315 14.27 14.53 1.62
N CYS A 316 13.12 15.20 1.42
CA CYS A 316 12.15 14.83 0.38
C CYS A 316 12.77 14.89 -1.01
N LYS A 317 12.85 13.75 -1.68
CA LYS A 317 13.32 13.63 -3.07
C LYS A 317 12.17 13.37 -4.03
N ILE A 318 11.18 12.63 -3.58
CA ILE A 318 10.06 12.20 -4.38
C ILE A 318 8.76 12.56 -3.71
N ILE A 319 7.85 13.18 -4.43
CA ILE A 319 6.47 13.40 -4.00
C ILE A 319 5.52 12.78 -5.02
N SER A 320 4.54 12.05 -4.52
CA SER A 320 3.49 11.41 -5.31
C SER A 320 2.16 12.09 -5.00
N TYR A 321 1.49 12.62 -6.02
CA TYR A 321 0.23 13.34 -5.87
C TYR A 321 -0.95 12.54 -6.37
N GLY A 322 -1.98 12.39 -5.54
CA GLY A 322 -3.29 11.92 -5.99
C GLY A 322 -4.03 13.02 -6.76
N VAL A 323 -3.94 13.00 -8.08
CA VAL A 323 -4.67 13.89 -9.00
C VAL A 323 -6.04 13.32 -9.35
N GLU A 324 -6.11 12.05 -9.59
CA GLU A 324 -7.19 11.13 -9.87
C GLU A 324 -7.85 11.35 -11.24
N SER A 325 -8.36 12.54 -11.60
CA SER A 325 -9.08 12.74 -12.86
C SER A 325 -8.81 14.12 -13.48
N GLY A 326 -8.93 14.20 -14.79
CA GLY A 326 -8.96 15.43 -15.57
C GLY A 326 -10.33 16.08 -15.65
N SER A 327 -11.37 15.41 -15.16
CA SER A 327 -12.74 15.93 -15.09
C SER A 327 -13.08 16.42 -13.69
N GLN A 328 -13.51 17.68 -13.55
CA GLN A 328 -13.97 18.20 -12.26
C GLN A 328 -15.19 17.44 -11.76
N ARG A 329 -16.12 17.05 -12.64
CA ARG A 329 -17.30 16.25 -12.30
C ARG A 329 -16.92 14.90 -11.67
N VAL A 330 -15.91 14.22 -12.20
CA VAL A 330 -15.41 12.95 -11.65
C VAL A 330 -14.71 13.18 -10.31
N LEU A 331 -13.93 14.26 -10.17
CA LEU A 331 -13.29 14.64 -8.89
C LEU A 331 -14.33 14.94 -7.80
N ASP A 332 -15.44 15.59 -8.17
CA ASP A 332 -16.53 15.90 -7.25
C ASP A 332 -17.27 14.61 -6.82
N TRP A 333 -17.52 13.68 -7.73
CA TRP A 333 -18.08 12.36 -7.42
C TRP A 333 -17.17 11.53 -6.51
N TYR A 334 -15.85 11.62 -6.71
CA TYR A 334 -14.86 11.02 -5.81
C TYR A 334 -14.80 11.70 -4.43
N ASN A 335 -15.56 12.80 -4.20
CA ASN A 335 -15.41 13.65 -3.01
C ASN A 335 -13.95 14.05 -2.76
N LYS A 336 -13.19 14.22 -3.84
CA LYS A 336 -11.75 14.52 -3.74
C LYS A 336 -11.51 15.93 -3.20
N ARG A 337 -12.47 16.88 -3.36
CA ARG A 337 -12.39 18.27 -2.87
C ARG A 337 -11.10 18.97 -3.30
N ILE A 338 -10.76 18.85 -4.56
CA ILE A 338 -9.67 19.58 -5.23
C ILE A 338 -10.19 20.18 -6.53
N THR A 339 -9.48 21.19 -7.04
CA THR A 339 -9.73 21.75 -8.37
C THR A 339 -8.56 21.47 -9.31
N LEU A 340 -8.78 21.45 -10.61
CA LEU A 340 -7.73 21.29 -11.61
C LEU A 340 -6.65 22.38 -11.50
N ASN A 341 -7.02 23.62 -11.13
CA ASN A 341 -6.05 24.69 -10.89
C ASN A 341 -5.09 24.34 -9.73
N GLN A 342 -5.60 23.74 -8.66
CA GLN A 342 -4.75 23.30 -7.54
C GLN A 342 -3.76 22.20 -7.97
N VAL A 343 -4.12 21.37 -8.94
CA VAL A 343 -3.19 20.37 -9.51
C VAL A 343 -2.01 21.09 -10.19
N TYR A 344 -2.30 22.06 -11.07
CA TYR A 344 -1.23 22.84 -11.73
C TYR A 344 -0.36 23.60 -10.73
N ASP A 345 -0.98 24.18 -9.69
CA ASP A 345 -0.27 24.93 -8.64
C ASP A 345 0.66 24.03 -7.83
N ALA A 346 0.22 22.84 -7.44
CA ALA A 346 1.04 21.87 -6.71
C ALA A 346 2.28 21.46 -7.50
N ILE A 347 2.11 21.10 -8.76
CA ILE A 347 3.22 20.72 -9.64
C ILE A 347 4.19 21.89 -9.85
N ARG A 348 3.66 23.09 -10.11
CA ARG A 348 4.47 24.31 -10.26
C ARG A 348 5.27 24.64 -8.98
N ASN A 349 4.65 24.51 -7.80
CA ASN A 349 5.29 24.74 -6.51
C ASN A 349 6.39 23.72 -6.25
N SER A 350 6.12 22.42 -6.46
CA SER A 350 7.10 21.35 -6.29
C SER A 350 8.34 21.57 -7.16
N LYS A 351 8.15 21.99 -8.40
CA LYS A 351 9.25 22.33 -9.31
C LYS A 351 10.04 23.56 -8.85
N LYS A 352 9.36 24.64 -8.45
CA LYS A 352 10.02 25.86 -7.97
C LYS A 352 10.84 25.62 -6.72
N VAL A 353 10.40 24.72 -5.85
CA VAL A 353 11.15 24.29 -4.67
C VAL A 353 12.29 23.35 -5.05
N GLY A 354 12.19 22.67 -6.19
CA GLY A 354 13.19 21.74 -6.72
C GLY A 354 13.10 20.35 -6.09
N ILE A 355 11.89 19.84 -5.88
CA ILE A 355 11.68 18.40 -5.61
C ILE A 355 12.23 17.62 -6.79
N ASP A 356 12.98 16.56 -6.51
CA ASP A 356 13.72 15.84 -7.55
C ASP A 356 12.79 15.07 -8.48
N ILE A 357 11.83 14.31 -7.97
CA ILE A 357 10.88 13.49 -8.75
C ILE A 357 9.46 13.82 -8.31
N ILE A 358 8.58 14.08 -9.28
CA ILE A 358 7.16 14.36 -9.06
C ILE A 358 6.35 13.28 -9.79
N LEU A 359 5.60 12.49 -9.03
CA LEU A 359 4.67 11.49 -9.52
C LEU A 359 3.25 12.06 -9.47
N ALA A 360 2.38 11.60 -10.35
CA ALA A 360 0.96 11.90 -10.31
C ALA A 360 0.14 10.64 -10.59
N ASN A 361 -0.74 10.30 -9.65
CA ASN A 361 -1.65 9.19 -9.75
C ASN A 361 -2.98 9.64 -10.35
N PHE A 362 -3.48 8.85 -11.29
CA PHE A 362 -4.74 9.03 -11.97
C PHE A 362 -5.56 7.76 -11.85
N ILE A 363 -6.87 7.92 -11.66
CA ILE A 363 -7.84 6.83 -11.64
C ILE A 363 -8.75 7.01 -12.86
N VAL A 364 -8.93 5.96 -13.64
CA VAL A 364 -9.81 5.92 -14.80
C VAL A 364 -10.79 4.75 -14.69
N GLY A 365 -11.92 4.83 -15.37
CA GLY A 365 -12.91 3.77 -15.37
C GLY A 365 -13.90 3.87 -14.20
N ALA A 366 -14.22 5.07 -13.74
CA ALA A 366 -15.34 5.25 -12.81
C ALA A 366 -16.68 4.89 -13.46
N PRO A 367 -17.64 4.31 -12.71
CA PRO A 367 -18.96 3.94 -13.23
C PRO A 367 -19.76 5.08 -13.85
N ILE A 368 -19.41 6.32 -13.53
CA ILE A 368 -20.05 7.54 -14.07
C ILE A 368 -19.25 8.16 -15.21
N GLU A 369 -18.00 7.76 -15.42
CA GLU A 369 -17.05 8.44 -16.30
C GLU A 369 -17.39 8.22 -17.78
N THR A 370 -17.36 9.27 -18.59
CA THR A 370 -17.53 9.19 -20.03
C THR A 370 -16.17 8.95 -20.73
N ARG A 371 -16.23 8.57 -22.01
CA ARG A 371 -15.00 8.42 -22.83
C ARG A 371 -14.21 9.74 -22.95
N GLU A 372 -14.90 10.84 -23.07
CA GLU A 372 -14.31 12.18 -23.17
C GLU A 372 -13.58 12.53 -21.88
N GLU A 373 -14.17 12.25 -20.71
CA GLU A 373 -13.54 12.51 -19.41
C GLU A 373 -12.30 11.64 -19.14
N ILE A 374 -12.31 10.41 -19.64
CA ILE A 374 -11.11 9.54 -19.64
C ILE A 374 -10.00 10.18 -20.50
N ILE A 375 -10.36 10.69 -21.67
CA ILE A 375 -9.43 11.41 -22.56
C ILE A 375 -8.91 12.69 -21.88
N ASP A 376 -9.76 13.44 -21.19
CA ASP A 376 -9.37 14.65 -20.45
C ASP A 376 -8.35 14.31 -19.34
N THR A 377 -8.52 13.16 -18.68
CA THR A 377 -7.56 12.67 -17.69
C THR A 377 -6.18 12.38 -18.32
N PHE A 378 -6.14 11.73 -19.47
CA PHE A 378 -4.89 11.51 -20.20
C PHE A 378 -4.26 12.81 -20.71
N ASN A 379 -5.09 13.74 -21.22
CA ASN A 379 -4.63 15.05 -21.68
C ASN A 379 -4.08 15.88 -20.52
N LEU A 380 -4.72 15.85 -19.34
CA LEU A 380 -4.17 16.50 -18.15
C LEU A 380 -2.78 15.96 -17.83
N ALA A 381 -2.61 14.65 -17.77
CA ALA A 381 -1.31 14.02 -17.51
C ALA A 381 -0.25 14.47 -18.54
N LEU A 382 -0.61 14.53 -19.83
CA LEU A 382 0.30 14.98 -20.89
C LEU A 382 0.69 16.48 -20.77
N ASN A 383 -0.18 17.31 -20.22
CA ASN A 383 0.05 18.76 -20.06
C ASN A 383 0.77 19.11 -18.74
N LEU A 384 0.74 18.22 -17.75
CA LEU A 384 1.45 18.42 -16.49
C LEU A 384 2.96 18.25 -16.65
N ASP A 385 3.72 19.05 -15.92
CA ASP A 385 5.18 18.96 -15.87
C ASP A 385 5.64 18.03 -14.74
N ILE A 386 5.14 16.80 -14.76
CA ILE A 386 5.48 15.69 -13.86
C ILE A 386 6.60 14.83 -14.46
N ASP A 387 7.16 13.96 -13.64
CA ASP A 387 8.18 13.01 -14.09
C ASP A 387 7.55 11.69 -14.53
N PHE A 388 6.57 11.17 -13.80
CA PHE A 388 5.87 9.94 -14.16
C PHE A 388 4.37 10.04 -13.86
N PRO A 389 3.48 9.77 -14.81
CA PRO A 389 2.08 9.53 -14.56
C PRO A 389 1.88 8.06 -14.20
N GLN A 390 1.02 7.77 -13.22
CA GLN A 390 0.58 6.43 -12.88
C GLN A 390 -0.93 6.34 -13.09
N PHE A 391 -1.37 5.47 -14.01
CA PHE A 391 -2.78 5.29 -14.31
C PHE A 391 -3.29 3.99 -13.69
N HIS A 392 -4.32 4.09 -12.87
CA HIS A 392 -4.98 3.00 -12.19
C HIS A 392 -6.42 2.86 -12.68
N ILE A 393 -6.90 1.64 -12.84
CA ILE A 393 -8.32 1.39 -13.05
C ILE A 393 -8.99 1.42 -11.68
N LEU A 394 -10.17 2.07 -11.59
CA LEU A 394 -10.92 2.12 -10.34
C LEU A 394 -11.26 0.72 -9.86
N GLY A 395 -10.73 0.34 -8.70
CA GLY A 395 -11.12 -0.85 -7.98
C GLY A 395 -12.29 -0.57 -7.02
N ILE A 396 -13.38 -1.30 -7.18
CA ILE A 396 -14.54 -1.23 -6.29
C ILE A 396 -14.45 -2.43 -5.35
N ILE A 397 -14.22 -2.16 -4.06
CA ILE A 397 -13.91 -3.17 -3.06
C ILE A 397 -14.73 -2.95 -1.78
N PRO A 398 -15.03 -4.00 -1.00
CA PRO A 398 -15.57 -3.85 0.34
C PRO A 398 -14.73 -2.88 1.18
N GLY A 399 -15.40 -1.97 1.88
CA GLY A 399 -14.76 -0.96 2.70
C GLY A 399 -14.49 0.37 2.01
N ASN A 400 -15.13 0.66 0.87
CA ASN A 400 -15.23 2.01 0.34
C ASN A 400 -16.69 2.36 0.00
N TRP A 401 -17.02 3.68 -0.02
CA TRP A 401 -18.40 4.13 -0.25
C TRP A 401 -18.94 3.79 -1.64
N ILE A 402 -18.07 3.68 -2.65
CA ILE A 402 -18.49 3.28 -4.00
C ILE A 402 -18.98 1.83 -4.00
N TRP A 403 -18.35 0.95 -3.21
CA TRP A 403 -18.82 -0.43 -3.06
C TRP A 403 -20.24 -0.48 -2.51
N ASP A 404 -20.49 0.22 -1.41
CA ASP A 404 -21.79 0.25 -0.75
C ASP A 404 -22.86 0.83 -1.70
N GLN A 405 -22.53 1.92 -2.39
CA GLN A 405 -23.42 2.51 -3.40
C GLN A 405 -23.75 1.53 -4.54
N MET A 406 -22.75 0.81 -5.07
CA MET A 406 -22.97 -0.13 -6.19
C MET A 406 -23.76 -1.37 -5.77
N VAL A 407 -23.61 -1.80 -4.52
CA VAL A 407 -24.43 -2.89 -3.94
C VAL A 407 -25.87 -2.42 -3.75
N ASP A 408 -26.11 -1.24 -3.21
CA ASP A 408 -27.45 -0.66 -3.02
C ASP A 408 -28.16 -0.44 -4.37
N GLU A 409 -27.44 -0.01 -5.40
CA GLU A 409 -27.93 0.12 -6.78
C GLU A 409 -28.11 -1.25 -7.50
N LYS A 410 -27.77 -2.36 -6.85
CA LYS A 410 -27.80 -3.73 -7.43
C LYS A 410 -26.94 -3.88 -8.69
N ARG A 411 -25.84 -3.15 -8.77
CA ARG A 411 -24.84 -3.23 -9.86
C ARG A 411 -23.71 -4.20 -9.54
N ILE A 412 -23.57 -4.59 -8.28
CA ILE A 412 -22.61 -5.58 -7.78
C ILE A 412 -23.36 -6.60 -6.95
N ASP A 413 -23.10 -7.88 -7.20
CA ASP A 413 -23.40 -8.94 -6.25
C ASP A 413 -22.24 -9.05 -5.24
N PRO A 414 -22.45 -8.67 -3.97
CA PRO A 414 -21.39 -8.68 -2.98
C PRO A 414 -20.87 -10.09 -2.67
N ASP A 415 -21.64 -11.16 -2.95
CA ASP A 415 -21.21 -12.54 -2.66
C ASP A 415 -20.31 -13.11 -3.76
N GLU A 416 -20.31 -12.52 -4.97
CA GLU A 416 -19.45 -12.97 -6.08
C GLU A 416 -18.07 -12.33 -6.08
N CYS A 417 -17.90 -11.09 -5.60
CA CYS A 417 -16.66 -10.32 -5.81
C CYS A 417 -15.99 -9.76 -4.54
N TRP A 418 -16.44 -10.12 -3.35
CA TRP A 418 -15.91 -9.59 -2.10
C TRP A 418 -14.42 -9.94 -1.84
N GLU A 419 -13.91 -11.05 -2.41
CA GLU A 419 -12.53 -11.50 -2.17
C GLU A 419 -11.47 -10.67 -2.88
N VAL A 420 -11.82 -10.11 -4.03
CA VAL A 420 -10.86 -9.39 -4.91
C VAL A 420 -11.36 -8.02 -5.34
N GLY A 421 -12.64 -7.74 -5.13
CA GLY A 421 -13.29 -6.55 -5.66
C GLY A 421 -13.70 -6.70 -7.13
N THR A 422 -14.13 -5.61 -7.73
CA THR A 422 -14.57 -5.57 -9.13
C THR A 422 -14.29 -4.21 -9.77
N ALA A 423 -14.59 -4.05 -11.04
CA ALA A 423 -14.64 -2.78 -11.75
C ALA A 423 -15.92 -2.71 -12.58
N ILE A 424 -16.59 -1.56 -12.57
CA ILE A 424 -17.77 -1.29 -13.42
C ILE A 424 -17.36 -0.24 -14.43
N LEU A 425 -17.18 -0.67 -15.66
CA LEU A 425 -16.63 0.16 -16.73
C LEU A 425 -17.72 0.53 -17.76
N ASN A 426 -17.73 1.78 -18.20
CA ASN A 426 -18.59 2.25 -19.29
C ASN A 426 -17.97 2.03 -20.69
N ILE A 427 -16.74 1.51 -20.73
CA ILE A 427 -16.03 1.12 -21.96
C ILE A 427 -15.42 -0.28 -21.76
N PRO A 428 -15.18 -1.05 -22.82
CA PRO A 428 -14.52 -2.34 -22.70
C PRO A 428 -13.15 -2.22 -22.00
N LEU A 429 -12.83 -3.15 -21.11
CA LEU A 429 -11.56 -3.17 -20.39
C LEU A 429 -10.36 -3.18 -21.35
N SER A 430 -10.45 -3.95 -22.42
CA SER A 430 -9.43 -4.02 -23.48
C SER A 430 -9.16 -2.65 -24.11
N GLU A 431 -10.21 -1.89 -24.38
CA GLU A 431 -10.10 -0.51 -24.89
C GLU A 431 -9.40 0.39 -23.86
N LEU A 432 -9.83 0.33 -22.58
CA LEU A 432 -9.26 1.13 -21.51
C LEU A 432 -7.75 0.85 -21.34
N MET A 433 -7.37 -0.44 -21.31
CA MET A 433 -5.96 -0.86 -21.21
C MET A 433 -5.11 -0.35 -22.38
N LEU A 434 -5.64 -0.43 -23.61
CA LEU A 434 -4.94 0.12 -24.79
C LEU A 434 -4.77 1.64 -24.67
N ARG A 435 -5.77 2.37 -24.20
CA ARG A 435 -5.70 3.82 -23.98
C ARG A 435 -4.69 4.19 -22.91
N ILE A 436 -4.64 3.47 -21.79
CA ILE A 436 -3.63 3.66 -20.74
C ILE A 436 -2.24 3.47 -21.33
N LYS A 437 -2.00 2.37 -22.05
CA LYS A 437 -0.73 2.09 -22.69
C LYS A 437 -0.32 3.17 -23.70
N ASP A 438 -1.26 3.64 -24.52
CA ASP A 438 -1.02 4.72 -25.48
C ASP A 438 -0.69 6.05 -24.78
N ALA A 439 -1.40 6.37 -23.69
CA ALA A 439 -1.15 7.56 -22.89
C ALA A 439 0.26 7.54 -22.27
N HIS A 440 0.69 6.41 -21.68
CA HIS A 440 2.06 6.23 -21.18
C HIS A 440 3.09 6.40 -22.30
N ARG A 441 2.91 5.72 -23.44
CA ARG A 441 3.80 5.83 -24.58
C ARG A 441 3.92 7.28 -25.06
N LYS A 442 2.79 7.96 -25.29
CA LYS A 442 2.77 9.36 -25.70
C LYS A 442 3.46 10.26 -24.67
N PHE A 443 3.27 9.98 -23.36
CA PHE A 443 3.91 10.76 -22.30
C PHE A 443 5.44 10.63 -22.37
N MET A 444 5.96 9.41 -22.43
CA MET A 444 7.40 9.11 -22.35
C MET A 444 8.17 9.48 -23.63
N GLN A 445 7.53 9.41 -24.80
CA GLN A 445 8.19 9.65 -26.11
C GLN A 445 8.23 11.13 -26.51
N ARG A 446 7.68 12.07 -25.71
CA ARG A 446 7.72 13.49 -26.05
C ARG A 446 9.17 14.02 -26.07
N PRO A 447 9.63 14.64 -27.15
CA PRO A 447 11.01 15.18 -27.21
C PRO A 447 11.30 16.18 -26.08
N ARG A 448 10.32 17.04 -25.76
CA ARG A 448 10.41 17.98 -24.63
C ARG A 448 10.55 17.27 -23.27
N TYR A 449 9.91 16.14 -23.08
CA TYR A 449 10.05 15.34 -21.86
C TYR A 449 11.45 14.76 -21.76
N ILE A 450 11.93 14.11 -22.83
CA ILE A 450 13.25 13.46 -22.87
C ILE A 450 14.36 14.49 -22.59
N SER A 451 14.37 15.62 -23.32
CA SER A 451 15.38 16.67 -23.13
C SER A 451 15.37 17.22 -21.70
N ARG A 452 14.17 17.38 -21.13
CA ARG A 452 14.02 17.84 -19.75
C ARG A 452 14.52 16.81 -18.74
N GLN A 453 14.29 15.51 -18.93
CA GLN A 453 14.82 14.48 -18.04
C GLN A 453 16.34 14.46 -18.06
N ILE A 454 16.95 14.55 -19.24
CA ILE A 454 18.42 14.68 -19.36
C ILE A 454 18.92 15.89 -18.59
N TYR A 455 18.32 17.07 -18.78
CA TYR A 455 18.69 18.28 -18.06
C TYR A 455 18.57 18.12 -16.55
N LYS A 456 17.47 17.51 -16.04
CA LYS A 456 17.24 17.27 -14.62
C LYS A 456 18.29 16.30 -14.04
N ILE A 457 18.66 15.25 -14.77
CA ILE A 457 19.74 14.33 -14.35
C ILE A 457 21.05 15.08 -14.19
N LEU A 458 21.42 15.94 -15.16
CA LEU A 458 22.66 16.73 -15.08
C LEU A 458 22.68 17.71 -13.88
N LYS A 459 21.54 18.18 -13.40
CA LYS A 459 21.42 19.17 -12.33
C LYS A 459 21.23 18.58 -10.94
N SER A 460 20.76 17.34 -10.78
CA SER A 460 20.44 16.73 -9.49
C SER A 460 21.39 15.57 -9.16
N ARG A 461 22.14 15.68 -8.07
CA ARG A 461 22.98 14.59 -7.54
C ARG A 461 22.17 13.34 -7.22
N TYR A 462 20.95 13.51 -6.68
CA TYR A 462 20.06 12.39 -6.41
C TYR A 462 19.68 11.65 -7.69
N ARG A 463 19.27 12.37 -8.75
CA ARG A 463 18.94 11.79 -10.05
C ARG A 463 20.13 11.14 -10.73
N GLN A 464 21.32 11.72 -10.60
CA GLN A 464 22.57 11.10 -11.12
C GLN A 464 22.84 9.77 -10.42
N LYS A 465 22.73 9.74 -9.08
CA LYS A 465 22.89 8.52 -8.28
C LYS A 465 21.86 7.47 -8.71
N ALA A 466 20.59 7.85 -8.84
CA ALA A 466 19.51 6.97 -9.27
C ALA A 466 19.76 6.42 -10.69
N PHE A 467 20.16 7.26 -11.62
CA PHE A 467 20.47 6.86 -12.99
C PHE A 467 21.64 5.88 -13.04
N LEU A 468 22.76 6.18 -12.37
CA LEU A 468 23.92 5.29 -12.31
C LEU A 468 23.63 3.96 -11.62
N TYR A 469 22.84 3.99 -10.54
CA TYR A 469 22.40 2.77 -9.83
C TYR A 469 21.59 1.86 -10.77
N ASN A 470 20.65 2.45 -11.48
CA ASN A 470 19.80 1.72 -12.40
C ASN A 470 20.58 1.19 -13.61
N ILE A 471 21.50 1.96 -14.20
CA ILE A 471 22.37 1.46 -15.31
C ILE A 471 23.21 0.26 -14.88
N LYS A 472 23.79 0.27 -13.70
CA LYS A 472 24.57 -0.86 -13.19
C LYS A 472 23.71 -2.13 -13.01
N ASN A 473 22.43 -1.97 -12.82
CA ASN A 473 21.46 -3.05 -12.66
C ASN A 473 20.66 -3.34 -13.93
N ILE A 474 21.10 -2.81 -15.07
CA ILE A 474 20.36 -2.83 -16.37
C ILE A 474 20.04 -4.24 -16.87
N GLN A 475 20.82 -5.26 -16.48
CA GLN A 475 20.51 -6.67 -16.79
C GLN A 475 19.20 -7.17 -16.14
N ARG A 476 18.69 -6.44 -15.15
CA ARG A 476 17.39 -6.66 -14.52
C ARG A 476 16.28 -5.77 -15.11
N TRP A 477 16.63 -4.91 -16.06
CA TRP A 477 15.71 -3.96 -16.68
C TRP A 477 14.95 -4.64 -17.83
N ASP A 478 13.74 -5.05 -17.55
CA ASP A 478 12.78 -5.48 -18.57
C ASP A 478 12.00 -4.30 -19.20
N ILE A 479 12.63 -3.10 -19.20
CA ILE A 479 12.05 -1.91 -19.85
C ILE A 479 11.76 -2.19 -21.33
N TRP A 480 12.66 -2.89 -22.02
CA TRP A 480 12.47 -3.23 -23.42
C TRP A 480 11.30 -4.18 -23.66
N ASN A 481 11.01 -5.10 -22.74
CA ASN A 481 9.87 -5.98 -22.86
C ASN A 481 8.56 -5.29 -22.48
N ARG A 482 8.57 -4.39 -21.49
CA ARG A 482 7.40 -3.53 -21.17
C ARG A 482 7.07 -2.55 -22.31
N TRP A 483 8.06 -2.19 -23.15
CA TRP A 483 7.93 -1.23 -24.24
C TRP A 483 7.98 -1.86 -25.63
N LYS A 484 8.15 -3.19 -25.74
CA LYS A 484 8.04 -3.86 -27.05
C LYS A 484 6.68 -3.53 -27.65
N PRO A 485 6.64 -2.96 -28.87
CA PRO A 485 5.37 -2.83 -29.58
C PRO A 485 4.80 -4.23 -29.77
N PHE A 486 3.49 -4.38 -29.66
CA PHE A 486 2.76 -5.59 -30.03
C PHE A 486 2.81 -5.81 -31.56
N TRP A 487 4.01 -5.94 -32.12
CA TRP A 487 4.27 -6.32 -33.50
C TRP A 487 5.15 -7.57 -33.44
N GLY A 488 4.50 -8.70 -33.39
CA GLY A 488 5.09 -10.02 -33.46
C GLY A 488 4.04 -11.05 -33.37
#